data_16d99be305365c7fffabd962785547ef
#
_entry.id   16d99be305365c7fffabd962785547ef
#
_cell.length_a   1.000
_cell.length_b   1.000
_cell.length_c   1.000
_cell.angle_alpha   90.00
_cell.angle_beta   90.00
_cell.angle_gamma   90.00
#
_symmetry.space_group_name_H-M   'P 1'
#
loop_
_entity.id
_entity.type
_entity.pdbx_description
1 polymer ?
#
loop_
_entity_poly.entity_id
_entity_poly.type
_entity_poly.pdbx_seq_one_letter_code
_entity_poly.pdbx_strand_id
1 'polypeptide(L)'
;MLRCVVVLVLAGTLAAVFAQASSAAPWCGSPSVQDRAPAVAGRTIRVLYVVPSDGADRTGEIAPRISADVDEIAAWWRTQDAEREPRFDRAAFPCGPQADIITLRLTESAASISPGSVRFERIANAAIAATGSPGYEKHLVYYDGPTDNGAICGQGAGTADGAGVAIVYLSSCPGVPTAPVAAHELLHAMGALPASGPPNACPDTRGHPCDSDMDVLFPFADATPLGSLILDFGRNDYYGHTGSWLDVQDSPWLRLVTRQVPLTVGMTGTGSVDSDIPGVECEASCTTEWDAGTSVALEALADEGQRFVRWSGACTGSLGCLLTLSGATSVNALFAPEQFGLVVSVAGRGAVTGAGAPCRLARCARQATSYAALRLRATAAKGWRFAAWSGGCTHSRAVCTLPMTKASAVRARFAKRR
;
A
#
# COMPACT_ATOMS: atom_id res chain seq x y z
N MET A 1 15.98 82.16 -34.07
CA MET A 1 14.95 81.15 -34.09
C MET A 1 15.49 79.96 -33.25
N LEU A 2 15.08 79.92 -31.95
CA LEU A 2 15.55 78.97 -31.02
C LEU A 2 14.51 77.79 -30.93
N ARG A 3 14.90 76.55 -31.32
CA ARG A 3 14.02 75.39 -31.20
C ARG A 3 14.32 74.71 -29.89
N CYS A 4 13.35 74.76 -28.95
CA CYS A 4 13.35 73.92 -27.75
C CYS A 4 13.06 72.46 -28.12
N VAL A 5 13.96 71.56 -27.72
CA VAL A 5 13.73 70.08 -27.73
C VAL A 5 13.25 69.66 -26.33
N VAL A 6 12.03 69.20 -26.27
CA VAL A 6 11.45 68.63 -25.03
C VAL A 6 11.83 67.14 -25.02
N VAL A 7 12.66 66.75 -24.04
CA VAL A 7 12.96 65.33 -23.74
C VAL A 7 11.94 64.81 -22.73
N LEU A 8 11.03 63.94 -23.18
CA LEU A 8 10.13 63.19 -22.29
C LEU A 8 10.92 62.01 -21.66
N VAL A 9 11.18 62.11 -20.38
CA VAL A 9 11.69 60.98 -19.59
C VAL A 9 10.49 60.13 -19.13
N LEU A 10 10.31 58.97 -19.77
CA LEU A 10 9.39 57.93 -19.29
C LEU A 10 10.03 57.22 -18.10
N ALA A 11 9.56 57.51 -16.90
CA ALA A 11 9.88 56.72 -15.70
C ALA A 11 9.08 55.41 -15.73
N GLY A 12 9.71 54.34 -16.20
CA GLY A 12 9.16 52.99 -16.09
C GLY A 12 9.31 52.50 -14.67
N THR A 13 8.18 52.40 -13.96
CA THR A 13 8.13 51.68 -12.67
C THR A 13 8.22 50.19 -12.93
N LEU A 14 9.39 49.60 -12.67
CA LEU A 14 9.51 48.12 -12.51
C LEU A 14 8.72 47.73 -11.25
N ALA A 15 7.53 47.14 -11.43
CA ALA A 15 6.87 46.43 -10.39
C ALA A 15 7.65 45.13 -10.17
N ALA A 16 8.44 45.07 -9.11
CA ALA A 16 9.01 43.83 -8.63
C ALA A 16 7.87 42.93 -8.14
N VAL A 17 7.55 41.93 -8.94
CA VAL A 17 6.65 40.85 -8.48
C VAL A 17 7.46 40.02 -7.47
N PHE A 18 7.30 40.35 -6.19
CA PHE A 18 7.71 39.46 -5.12
C PHE A 18 6.80 38.23 -5.20
N ALA A 19 7.33 37.10 -5.70
CA ALA A 19 6.74 35.81 -5.48
C ALA A 19 6.67 35.60 -3.98
N GLN A 20 5.47 35.71 -3.41
CA GLN A 20 5.22 35.31 -2.03
C GLN A 20 5.53 33.83 -1.97
N ALA A 21 6.58 33.45 -1.25
CA ALA A 21 6.77 32.08 -0.83
C ALA A 21 5.47 31.69 -0.09
N SER A 22 4.71 30.79 -0.69
CA SER A 22 3.55 30.19 -0.05
C SER A 22 4.09 29.48 1.19
N SER A 23 3.89 30.08 2.37
CA SER A 23 4.16 29.39 3.62
C SER A 23 3.29 28.14 3.62
N ALA A 24 3.92 26.95 3.64
CA ALA A 24 3.20 25.70 3.80
C ALA A 24 2.22 25.84 4.98
N ALA A 25 0.99 25.39 4.80
CA ALA A 25 0.01 25.43 5.89
C ALA A 25 0.58 24.68 7.09
N PRO A 26 0.40 25.17 8.31
CA PRO A 26 0.92 24.48 9.49
C PRO A 26 0.34 23.08 9.55
N TRP A 27 1.20 22.07 9.82
CA TRP A 27 0.76 20.69 9.96
C TRP A 27 -0.40 20.57 10.94
N CYS A 28 -1.53 20.12 10.46
CA CYS A 28 -2.76 19.90 11.24
C CYS A 28 -3.01 18.42 11.54
N GLY A 29 -2.04 17.58 11.18
CA GLY A 29 -2.07 16.15 11.47
C GLY A 29 -1.98 15.84 12.96
N SER A 30 -2.23 14.61 13.31
CA SER A 30 -1.95 14.07 14.63
C SER A 30 -1.02 12.87 14.50
N PRO A 31 0.00 12.74 15.39
CA PRO A 31 0.83 11.55 15.38
C PRO A 31 0.01 10.30 15.67
N SER A 32 0.44 9.17 15.15
CA SER A 32 -0.19 7.87 15.39
C SER A 32 0.88 6.84 15.68
N VAL A 33 0.53 5.83 16.46
CA VAL A 33 1.34 4.61 16.62
C VAL A 33 0.95 3.54 15.60
N GLN A 34 -0.03 3.84 14.74
CA GLN A 34 -0.52 2.96 13.70
C GLN A 34 -0.51 3.69 12.37
N ASP A 35 -0.23 2.96 11.33
CA ASP A 35 -0.35 3.39 9.96
C ASP A 35 -1.83 3.66 9.60
N ARG A 36 -2.11 4.77 8.92
CA ARG A 36 -3.44 5.10 8.45
C ARG A 36 -3.57 4.75 6.97
N ALA A 37 -4.80 4.55 6.53
CA ALA A 37 -5.06 4.37 5.10
C ALA A 37 -4.56 5.60 4.31
N PRO A 38 -3.76 5.40 3.25
CA PRO A 38 -3.23 6.49 2.46
C PRO A 38 -4.36 7.27 1.75
N ALA A 39 -4.20 8.58 1.66
CA ALA A 39 -5.15 9.44 0.94
C ALA A 39 -5.20 9.15 -0.56
N VAL A 40 -4.11 8.63 -1.13
CA VAL A 40 -4.01 8.17 -2.53
C VAL A 40 -3.37 6.79 -2.54
N ALA A 41 -4.00 5.87 -3.22
CA ALA A 41 -3.57 4.48 -3.32
C ALA A 41 -2.24 4.32 -4.08
N GLY A 42 -1.51 3.26 -3.78
CA GLY A 42 -0.22 2.89 -4.40
C GLY A 42 0.90 2.70 -3.39
N ARG A 43 2.09 2.40 -3.88
CA ARG A 43 3.28 2.24 -3.04
C ARG A 43 3.70 3.58 -2.47
N THR A 44 3.70 3.73 -1.15
CA THR A 44 4.05 4.95 -0.44
C THR A 44 5.37 4.83 0.30
N ILE A 45 6.01 5.98 0.55
CA ILE A 45 7.17 6.10 1.44
C ILE A 45 6.61 6.38 2.82
N ARG A 46 6.75 5.42 3.73
CA ARG A 46 6.29 5.55 5.12
C ARG A 46 7.17 6.54 5.88
N VAL A 47 6.58 7.42 6.66
CA VAL A 47 7.29 8.46 7.42
C VAL A 47 7.20 8.17 8.90
N LEU A 48 8.35 8.02 9.58
CA LEU A 48 8.39 7.64 10.98
C LEU A 48 9.20 8.64 11.81
N TYR A 49 8.70 8.93 13.00
CA TYR A 49 9.45 9.53 14.09
C TYR A 49 9.78 8.45 15.12
N VAL A 50 11.06 8.22 15.34
CA VAL A 50 11.56 7.10 16.15
C VAL A 50 12.38 7.58 17.33
N VAL A 51 12.03 7.12 18.55
CA VAL A 51 12.72 7.44 19.79
C VAL A 51 13.16 6.16 20.53
N PRO A 52 14.32 6.14 21.21
CA PRO A 52 14.70 5.02 22.07
C PRO A 52 13.74 4.89 23.27
N SER A 53 13.78 3.74 23.96
CA SER A 53 12.85 3.46 25.09
C SER A 53 12.97 4.47 26.23
N ASP A 54 14.15 5.01 26.47
CA ASP A 54 14.50 6.00 27.48
C ASP A 54 14.60 7.44 26.92
N GLY A 55 14.30 7.65 25.63
CA GLY A 55 14.27 8.95 24.98
C GLY A 55 13.05 9.79 25.37
N ALA A 56 13.21 11.11 25.36
CA ALA A 56 12.08 12.04 25.55
C ALA A 56 11.13 11.96 24.36
N ASP A 57 9.82 12.03 24.64
CA ASP A 57 8.82 12.20 23.58
C ASP A 57 8.73 13.67 23.19
N ARG A 58 9.23 13.99 22.01
CA ARG A 58 9.16 15.33 21.42
C ARG A 58 8.29 15.36 20.17
N THR A 59 7.36 14.41 20.03
CA THR A 59 6.50 14.27 18.84
C THR A 59 5.81 15.59 18.47
N GLY A 60 5.29 16.34 19.45
CA GLY A 60 4.62 17.61 19.20
C GLY A 60 5.50 18.72 18.61
N GLU A 61 6.82 18.66 18.84
CA GLU A 61 7.82 19.57 18.28
C GLU A 61 8.34 19.06 16.93
N ILE A 62 8.61 17.77 16.84
CA ILE A 62 9.34 17.19 15.71
C ILE A 62 8.42 16.84 14.54
N ALA A 63 7.20 16.36 14.78
CA ALA A 63 6.29 15.98 13.71
C ALA A 63 5.95 17.13 12.73
N PRO A 64 5.72 18.37 13.18
CA PRO A 64 5.56 19.49 12.24
C PRO A 64 6.80 19.76 11.37
N ARG A 65 8.00 19.55 11.90
CA ARG A 65 9.26 19.68 11.13
C ARG A 65 9.39 18.59 10.10
N ILE A 66 9.11 17.33 10.46
CA ILE A 66 9.09 16.20 9.53
C ILE A 66 8.10 16.46 8.39
N SER A 67 6.89 16.95 8.70
CA SER A 67 5.91 17.30 7.66
C SER A 67 6.42 18.40 6.73
N ALA A 68 7.10 19.40 7.28
CA ALA A 68 7.71 20.48 6.47
C ALA A 68 8.82 19.93 5.57
N ASP A 69 9.71 19.06 6.06
CA ASP A 69 10.75 18.41 5.26
C ASP A 69 10.14 17.60 4.11
N VAL A 70 9.09 16.80 4.38
CA VAL A 70 8.36 16.03 3.36
C VAL A 70 7.79 16.93 2.27
N ASP A 71 7.19 18.05 2.65
CA ASP A 71 6.64 19.01 1.71
C ASP A 71 7.73 19.76 0.93
N GLU A 72 8.85 20.09 1.58
CA GLU A 72 10.01 20.72 0.94
C GLU A 72 10.66 19.76 -0.07
N ILE A 73 10.86 18.48 0.28
CA ILE A 73 11.41 17.47 -0.63
C ILE A 73 10.49 17.30 -1.84
N ALA A 74 9.18 17.17 -1.65
CA ALA A 74 8.24 17.05 -2.74
C ALA A 74 8.24 18.29 -3.66
N ALA A 75 8.27 19.49 -3.08
CA ALA A 75 8.33 20.74 -3.82
C ALA A 75 9.64 20.89 -4.60
N TRP A 76 10.78 20.61 -3.97
CA TRP A 76 12.09 20.62 -4.60
C TRP A 76 12.16 19.63 -5.76
N TRP A 77 11.69 18.38 -5.55
CA TRP A 77 11.70 17.36 -6.59
C TRP A 77 10.95 17.81 -7.84
N ARG A 78 9.78 18.46 -7.68
CA ARG A 78 9.03 19.04 -8.81
C ARG A 78 9.79 20.17 -9.56
N THR A 79 10.76 20.83 -8.93
CA THR A 79 11.64 21.76 -9.64
C THR A 79 12.67 21.04 -10.49
N GLN A 80 13.03 19.81 -10.11
CA GLN A 80 14.00 18.97 -10.79
C GLN A 80 13.36 18.09 -11.87
N ASP A 81 12.15 17.59 -11.60
CA ASP A 81 11.31 16.82 -12.53
C ASP A 81 9.84 17.25 -12.33
N ALA A 82 9.31 17.99 -13.32
CA ALA A 82 7.95 18.54 -13.23
C ALA A 82 6.85 17.46 -13.31
N GLU A 83 7.18 16.25 -13.71
CA GLU A 83 6.23 15.16 -13.88
C GLU A 83 6.17 14.21 -12.69
N ARG A 84 7.19 14.19 -11.83
CA ARG A 84 7.34 13.21 -10.76
C ARG A 84 7.68 13.83 -9.42
N GLU A 85 7.27 13.18 -8.35
CA GLU A 85 7.70 13.47 -6.99
C GLU A 85 7.67 12.19 -6.13
N PRO A 86 8.44 12.12 -5.00
CA PRO A 86 8.35 11.02 -4.06
C PRO A 86 6.91 10.86 -3.52
N ARG A 87 6.42 9.63 -3.56
CA ARG A 87 5.08 9.30 -3.06
C ARG A 87 5.13 9.08 -1.55
N PHE A 88 5.21 10.16 -0.79
CA PHE A 88 5.10 10.07 0.66
C PHE A 88 3.71 9.62 1.08
N ASP A 89 3.65 8.84 2.15
CA ASP A 89 2.39 8.48 2.77
C ASP A 89 1.72 9.71 3.37
N ARG A 90 0.46 9.93 2.96
CA ARG A 90 -0.37 11.05 3.41
C ARG A 90 -1.73 10.54 3.80
N ALA A 91 -2.16 10.87 5.01
CA ALA A 91 -3.50 10.59 5.47
C ALA A 91 -4.42 11.83 5.32
N ALA A 92 -5.71 11.56 5.30
CA ALA A 92 -6.73 12.62 5.28
C ALA A 92 -6.89 13.24 6.68
N PHE A 93 -6.62 14.53 6.80
CA PHE A 93 -6.84 15.32 8.00
C PHE A 93 -7.83 16.47 7.71
N PRO A 94 -8.38 17.15 8.75
CA PRO A 94 -9.36 18.21 8.53
C PRO A 94 -8.89 19.36 7.64
N CYS A 95 -7.58 19.61 7.55
CA CYS A 95 -6.99 20.64 6.67
C CYS A 95 -6.56 20.10 5.30
N GLY A 96 -6.88 18.85 4.96
CA GLY A 96 -6.47 18.17 3.74
C GLY A 96 -5.42 17.07 3.97
N PRO A 97 -4.96 16.42 2.90
CA PRO A 97 -3.93 15.39 3.01
C PRO A 97 -2.62 15.95 3.56
N GLN A 98 -2.11 15.36 4.64
CA GLN A 98 -0.85 15.70 5.30
C GLN A 98 0.00 14.46 5.45
N ALA A 99 1.32 14.61 5.68
CA ALA A 99 2.20 13.49 5.97
C ALA A 99 1.63 12.65 7.11
N ASP A 100 1.46 11.34 6.90
CA ASP A 100 1.12 10.41 7.97
C ASP A 100 2.40 10.02 8.70
N ILE A 101 2.54 10.52 9.93
CA ILE A 101 3.75 10.35 10.73
C ILE A 101 3.47 9.32 11.81
N ILE A 102 4.13 8.17 11.68
CA ILE A 102 4.05 7.09 12.65
C ILE A 102 5.08 7.34 13.75
N THR A 103 4.63 7.42 14.99
CA THR A 103 5.53 7.53 16.15
C THR A 103 5.86 6.15 16.70
N LEU A 104 7.14 5.81 16.69
CA LEU A 104 7.67 4.53 17.17
C LEU A 104 8.60 4.76 18.36
N ARG A 105 8.25 4.17 19.52
CA ARG A 105 9.16 4.05 20.65
C ARG A 105 9.82 2.67 20.60
N LEU A 106 11.15 2.65 20.51
CA LEU A 106 11.91 1.41 20.50
C LEU A 106 11.86 0.72 21.88
N THR A 107 12.01 -0.58 21.88
CA THR A 107 12.16 -1.36 23.12
C THR A 107 13.57 -1.24 23.72
N GLU A 108 14.52 -0.81 22.91
CA GLU A 108 15.94 -0.69 23.25
C GLU A 108 16.27 0.74 23.73
N SER A 109 17.21 0.83 24.69
CA SER A 109 17.66 2.12 25.23
C SER A 109 18.56 2.87 24.25
N ALA A 110 18.70 4.17 24.44
CA ALA A 110 19.61 5.02 23.69
C ALA A 110 21.05 4.50 23.69
N ALA A 111 21.54 4.04 24.84
CA ALA A 111 22.89 3.49 24.96
C ALA A 111 23.09 2.20 24.13
N SER A 112 22.03 1.39 24.00
CA SER A 112 22.05 0.16 23.19
C SER A 112 22.06 0.46 21.69
N ILE A 113 21.34 1.49 21.26
CA ILE A 113 21.19 1.90 19.83
C ILE A 113 22.39 2.74 19.36
N SER A 114 23.00 3.53 20.24
CA SER A 114 24.03 4.52 19.89
C SER A 114 25.20 3.97 19.06
N PRO A 115 25.72 2.73 19.27
CA PRO A 115 26.88 2.23 18.53
C PRO A 115 26.60 2.15 17.01
N GLY A 116 27.46 2.79 16.19
CA GLY A 116 27.30 2.87 14.73
C GLY A 116 27.25 1.51 14.03
N SER A 117 27.90 0.50 14.61
CA SER A 117 27.90 -0.88 14.06
C SER A 117 26.55 -1.57 14.07
N VAL A 118 25.58 -1.13 14.87
CA VAL A 118 24.26 -1.76 15.01
C VAL A 118 23.10 -0.79 14.82
N ARG A 119 23.35 0.50 14.91
CA ARG A 119 22.30 1.54 14.93
C ARG A 119 21.38 1.47 13.74
N PHE A 120 21.93 1.53 12.54
CA PHE A 120 21.14 1.51 11.32
C PHE A 120 20.22 0.30 11.25
N GLU A 121 20.76 -0.91 11.42
CA GLU A 121 20.00 -2.15 11.31
C GLU A 121 18.88 -2.25 12.35
N ARG A 122 19.14 -1.84 13.60
CA ARG A 122 18.14 -1.91 14.67
C ARG A 122 16.97 -0.97 14.43
N ILE A 123 17.26 0.28 14.04
CA ILE A 123 16.23 1.26 13.73
C ILE A 123 15.44 0.83 12.48
N ALA A 124 16.14 0.40 11.42
CA ALA A 124 15.52 -0.05 10.19
C ALA A 124 14.58 -1.25 10.41
N ASN A 125 15.04 -2.28 11.13
CA ASN A 125 14.24 -3.45 11.45
C ASN A 125 13.00 -3.10 12.29
N ALA A 126 13.15 -2.19 13.25
CA ALA A 126 12.03 -1.74 14.08
C ALA A 126 11.00 -0.95 13.25
N ALA A 127 11.45 -0.08 12.34
CA ALA A 127 10.57 0.69 11.45
C ALA A 127 9.77 -0.24 10.51
N ILE A 128 10.44 -1.20 9.87
CA ILE A 128 9.79 -2.20 9.00
C ILE A 128 8.77 -3.03 9.79
N ALA A 129 9.13 -3.48 10.99
CA ALA A 129 8.22 -4.27 11.82
C ALA A 129 6.99 -3.48 12.28
N ALA A 130 7.14 -2.18 12.56
CA ALA A 130 6.04 -1.32 13.03
C ALA A 130 4.98 -1.06 11.95
N THR A 131 5.36 -1.08 10.68
CA THR A 131 4.44 -0.83 9.55
C THR A 131 3.80 -2.10 9.01
N GLY A 132 4.18 -3.27 9.49
CA GLY A 132 3.69 -4.57 8.98
C GLY A 132 4.04 -4.81 7.51
N SER A 133 5.07 -4.15 7.03
CA SER A 133 5.44 -4.07 5.62
C SER A 133 5.83 -5.43 5.05
N PRO A 134 5.35 -5.79 3.85
CA PRO A 134 5.68 -7.07 3.21
C PRO A 134 7.12 -7.13 2.63
N GLY A 135 8.02 -6.25 3.05
CA GLY A 135 9.45 -6.30 2.69
C GLY A 135 9.83 -5.61 1.38
N TYR A 136 8.94 -4.82 0.78
CA TYR A 136 9.21 -4.03 -0.43
C TYR A 136 8.86 -2.54 -0.30
N GLU A 137 8.61 -2.04 0.92
CA GLU A 137 8.29 -0.63 1.14
C GLU A 137 9.52 0.22 1.44
N LYS A 138 9.39 1.54 1.23
CA LYS A 138 10.40 2.53 1.61
C LYS A 138 9.98 3.23 2.90
N HIS A 139 10.96 3.50 3.74
CA HIS A 139 10.76 4.18 5.03
C HIS A 139 11.69 5.38 5.12
N LEU A 140 11.15 6.54 5.45
CA LEU A 140 11.89 7.73 5.86
C LEU A 140 11.74 7.89 7.37
N VAL A 141 12.82 7.72 8.08
CA VAL A 141 12.88 7.65 9.53
C VAL A 141 13.65 8.83 10.10
N TYR A 142 13.05 9.54 11.03
CA TYR A 142 13.70 10.57 11.82
C TYR A 142 13.98 10.01 13.23
N TYR A 143 15.23 9.68 13.50
CA TYR A 143 15.65 9.11 14.77
C TYR A 143 16.06 10.20 15.76
N ASP A 144 15.37 10.29 16.88
CA ASP A 144 15.58 11.26 17.95
C ASP A 144 16.25 10.60 19.18
N GLY A 145 17.46 10.17 18.96
CA GLY A 145 18.31 9.60 20.00
C GLY A 145 19.77 9.95 19.75
N PRO A 146 20.66 9.74 20.74
CA PRO A 146 22.09 10.01 20.60
C PRO A 146 22.73 9.06 19.58
N THR A 147 23.83 9.53 18.99
CA THR A 147 24.71 8.77 18.11
C THR A 147 26.14 8.81 18.65
N ASP A 148 26.92 7.78 18.37
CA ASP A 148 28.36 7.72 18.72
C ASP A 148 29.25 8.55 17.77
N ASN A 149 28.69 8.98 16.64
CA ASN A 149 29.37 9.83 15.66
C ASN A 149 28.45 10.96 15.19
N GLY A 150 28.64 12.14 15.75
CA GLY A 150 27.87 13.34 15.43
C GLY A 150 28.11 13.92 14.01
N ALA A 151 29.06 13.37 13.24
CA ALA A 151 29.35 13.80 11.88
C ALA A 151 28.56 13.00 10.82
N ILE A 152 27.88 11.93 11.20
CA ILE A 152 26.99 11.18 10.32
C ILE A 152 25.59 11.75 10.48
N CYS A 153 25.11 12.48 9.47
CA CYS A 153 23.79 13.14 9.50
C CYS A 153 22.65 12.18 9.23
N GLY A 154 22.87 11.17 8.41
CA GLY A 154 21.91 10.15 8.04
C GLY A 154 22.57 8.88 7.55
N GLN A 155 21.77 7.90 7.22
CA GLN A 155 22.17 6.66 6.54
C GLN A 155 20.97 6.14 5.74
N GLY A 156 21.22 5.74 4.50
CA GLY A 156 20.22 5.15 3.61
C GLY A 156 20.71 3.84 3.01
N ALA A 157 19.82 2.87 2.89
CA ALA A 157 20.08 1.62 2.18
C ALA A 157 18.78 1.03 1.63
N GLY A 158 18.86 0.48 0.44
CA GLY A 158 17.73 -0.17 -0.21
C GLY A 158 18.06 -0.72 -1.58
N THR A 159 17.05 -1.26 -2.24
CA THR A 159 17.12 -1.76 -3.62
C THR A 159 16.00 -1.14 -4.45
N ALA A 160 16.08 -1.22 -5.77
CA ALA A 160 15.07 -0.66 -6.67
C ALA A 160 13.65 -1.15 -6.35
N ASP A 161 13.49 -2.46 -6.21
CA ASP A 161 12.17 -3.12 -6.12
C ASP A 161 11.84 -3.65 -4.72
N GLY A 162 12.80 -3.59 -3.79
CA GLY A 162 12.69 -4.14 -2.44
C GLY A 162 12.54 -3.09 -1.36
N ALA A 163 12.66 -3.53 -0.11
CA ALA A 163 12.68 -2.65 1.04
C ALA A 163 13.81 -1.64 0.95
N GLY A 164 13.59 -0.47 1.52
CA GLY A 164 14.62 0.55 1.68
C GLY A 164 14.31 1.44 2.86
N VAL A 165 15.36 1.82 3.60
CA VAL A 165 15.24 2.68 4.78
C VAL A 165 16.22 3.84 4.66
N ALA A 166 15.70 5.03 4.83
CA ALA A 166 16.44 6.28 4.98
C ALA A 166 16.31 6.73 6.43
N ILE A 167 17.41 7.00 7.13
CA ILE A 167 17.40 7.45 8.52
C ILE A 167 18.10 8.80 8.60
N VAL A 168 17.40 9.80 9.15
CA VAL A 168 17.93 11.09 9.54
C VAL A 168 18.21 11.08 11.04
N TYR A 169 19.43 11.39 11.46
CA TYR A 169 19.83 11.45 12.87
C TYR A 169 19.70 12.87 13.42
N LEU A 170 18.60 13.15 14.14
CA LEU A 170 18.25 14.50 14.60
C LEU A 170 19.25 15.10 15.60
N SER A 171 20.03 14.26 16.27
CA SER A 171 21.08 14.69 17.23
C SER A 171 22.45 14.90 16.59
N SER A 172 22.60 14.53 15.31
CA SER A 172 23.84 14.67 14.56
C SER A 172 23.87 15.95 13.70
N CYS A 173 25.03 16.35 13.25
CA CYS A 173 25.23 17.44 12.28
C CYS A 173 24.52 18.75 12.67
N PRO A 174 24.84 19.35 13.82
CA PRO A 174 24.19 20.60 14.25
C PRO A 174 24.39 21.71 13.20
N GLY A 175 23.29 22.35 12.80
CA GLY A 175 23.29 23.41 11.79
C GLY A 175 23.11 22.94 10.34
N VAL A 176 23.10 21.63 10.09
CA VAL A 176 22.70 21.06 8.78
C VAL A 176 21.18 20.93 8.74
N PRO A 177 20.49 21.44 7.70
CA PRO A 177 19.06 21.23 7.51
C PRO A 177 18.71 19.75 7.33
N THR A 178 17.55 19.32 7.84
CA THR A 178 17.14 17.91 7.79
C THR A 178 16.59 17.51 6.42
N ALA A 179 15.94 18.41 5.68
CA ALA A 179 15.36 18.10 4.37
C ALA A 179 16.41 17.64 3.33
N PRO A 180 17.57 18.31 3.14
CA PRO A 180 18.63 17.81 2.26
C PRO A 180 19.14 16.41 2.67
N VAL A 181 19.37 16.18 3.97
CA VAL A 181 19.78 14.87 4.48
C VAL A 181 18.72 13.81 4.19
N ALA A 182 17.44 14.12 4.43
CA ALA A 182 16.35 13.21 4.16
C ALA A 182 16.21 12.86 2.66
N ALA A 183 16.38 13.85 1.77
CA ALA A 183 16.37 13.63 0.32
C ALA A 183 17.54 12.76 -0.13
N HIS A 184 18.75 13.00 0.39
CA HIS A 184 19.94 12.21 0.15
C HIS A 184 19.74 10.73 0.55
N GLU A 185 19.36 10.50 1.80
CA GLU A 185 19.19 9.13 2.30
C GLU A 185 18.02 8.41 1.63
N LEU A 186 16.98 9.13 1.23
CA LEU A 186 15.85 8.58 0.50
C LEU A 186 16.27 8.04 -0.87
N LEU A 187 17.16 8.72 -1.57
CA LEU A 187 17.73 8.24 -2.83
C LEU A 187 18.51 6.94 -2.64
N HIS A 188 19.32 6.82 -1.58
CA HIS A 188 19.96 5.55 -1.22
C HIS A 188 18.93 4.45 -0.91
N ALA A 189 17.85 4.79 -0.19
CA ALA A 189 16.78 3.86 0.08
C ALA A 189 16.05 3.40 -1.19
N MET A 190 16.01 4.23 -2.24
CA MET A 190 15.50 3.89 -3.58
C MET A 190 16.49 3.11 -4.44
N GLY A 191 17.72 2.89 -3.96
CA GLY A 191 18.76 2.14 -4.67
C GLY A 191 19.61 2.98 -5.63
N ALA A 192 19.65 4.31 -5.46
CA ALA A 192 20.52 5.18 -6.23
C ALA A 192 21.99 4.74 -6.14
N LEU A 193 22.72 4.90 -7.24
CA LEU A 193 24.15 4.57 -7.35
C LEU A 193 24.47 3.14 -6.88
N PRO A 194 23.98 2.10 -7.58
CA PRO A 194 24.40 0.74 -7.30
C PRO A 194 25.91 0.59 -7.47
N ALA A 195 26.50 -0.39 -6.81
CA ALA A 195 27.95 -0.61 -6.75
C ALA A 195 28.67 -0.74 -8.10
N SER A 196 27.92 -0.82 -9.23
CA SER A 196 28.44 -0.91 -10.59
C SER A 196 27.57 -0.08 -11.54
N GLY A 197 28.18 0.75 -12.35
CA GLY A 197 27.51 1.39 -13.48
C GLY A 197 27.74 2.90 -13.64
N PRO A 198 27.50 3.74 -12.62
CA PRO A 198 27.56 5.20 -12.82
C PRO A 198 28.96 5.69 -13.14
N PRO A 199 29.11 6.62 -14.11
CA PRO A 199 30.40 7.08 -14.57
C PRO A 199 31.14 7.99 -13.54
N ASN A 200 30.37 8.72 -12.69
CA ASN A 200 30.93 9.70 -11.79
C ASN A 200 30.96 9.25 -10.32
N ALA A 201 30.81 7.95 -10.09
CA ALA A 201 30.88 7.39 -8.73
C ALA A 201 32.21 7.73 -8.04
N CYS A 202 32.12 8.20 -6.80
CA CYS A 202 33.30 8.51 -5.98
C CYS A 202 34.17 7.28 -5.75
N PRO A 203 35.50 7.39 -5.92
CA PRO A 203 36.41 6.26 -5.69
C PRO A 203 36.49 5.85 -4.23
N ASP A 204 36.40 6.82 -3.30
CA ASP A 204 36.62 6.62 -1.86
C ASP A 204 35.32 6.54 -1.05
N THR A 205 34.20 7.02 -1.58
CA THR A 205 32.88 7.03 -0.92
C THR A 205 31.84 6.39 -1.82
N ARG A 206 31.79 5.06 -1.80
CA ARG A 206 30.87 4.29 -2.64
C ARG A 206 29.40 4.71 -2.43
N GLY A 207 28.65 4.74 -3.51
CA GLY A 207 27.23 5.10 -3.48
C GLY A 207 26.99 6.61 -3.63
N HIS A 208 28.01 7.41 -3.95
CA HIS A 208 27.90 8.86 -4.14
C HIS A 208 28.57 9.28 -5.46
N PRO A 209 28.05 10.33 -6.17
CA PRO A 209 28.74 10.96 -7.27
C PRO A 209 29.76 11.99 -6.74
N CYS A 210 30.80 12.26 -7.54
CA CYS A 210 31.85 13.22 -7.20
C CYS A 210 32.05 14.29 -8.29
N ASP A 211 31.14 14.42 -9.20
CA ASP A 211 31.23 15.39 -10.31
C ASP A 211 30.76 16.81 -9.93
N SER A 212 29.96 16.94 -8.87
CA SER A 212 29.52 18.24 -8.34
C SER A 212 29.19 18.18 -6.85
N ASP A 213 29.64 19.20 -6.09
CA ASP A 213 29.22 19.45 -4.71
C ASP A 213 27.79 19.98 -4.58
N MET A 214 27.18 20.36 -5.71
CA MET A 214 25.75 20.72 -5.76
C MET A 214 24.83 19.51 -5.95
N ASP A 215 25.37 18.31 -6.22
CA ASP A 215 24.57 17.11 -6.30
C ASP A 215 24.03 16.72 -4.93
N VAL A 216 22.72 16.42 -4.85
CA VAL A 216 22.11 16.05 -3.57
C VAL A 216 22.70 14.77 -2.99
N LEU A 217 23.24 13.86 -3.81
CA LEU A 217 23.98 12.67 -3.38
C LEU A 217 25.48 12.86 -3.20
N PHE A 218 25.99 14.10 -3.27
CA PHE A 218 27.40 14.37 -2.92
C PHE A 218 27.67 13.92 -1.46
N PRO A 219 28.83 13.28 -1.15
CA PRO A 219 29.05 12.57 0.10
C PRO A 219 29.14 13.44 1.38
N PHE A 220 29.18 14.75 1.23
CA PHE A 220 29.32 15.66 2.37
C PHE A 220 28.10 16.58 2.49
N ALA A 221 27.42 16.50 3.63
CA ALA A 221 26.34 17.42 3.96
C ALA A 221 26.88 18.66 4.67
N ASP A 222 26.37 19.83 4.26
CA ASP A 222 26.66 21.11 4.90
C ASP A 222 25.36 21.91 5.14
N ALA A 223 25.46 23.21 5.39
CA ALA A 223 24.31 24.07 5.61
C ALA A 223 23.57 24.47 4.32
N THR A 224 23.90 23.90 3.15
CA THR A 224 23.25 24.22 1.86
C THR A 224 21.79 23.83 1.92
N PRO A 225 20.83 24.75 1.65
CA PRO A 225 19.43 24.44 1.62
C PRO A 225 19.08 23.55 0.42
N LEU A 226 18.10 22.67 0.57
CA LEU A 226 17.70 21.70 -0.46
C LEU A 226 17.37 22.37 -1.81
N GLY A 227 16.74 23.55 -1.79
CA GLY A 227 16.40 24.31 -3.00
C GLY A 227 17.60 24.75 -3.85
N SER A 228 18.83 24.69 -3.32
CA SER A 228 20.07 24.98 -4.05
C SER A 228 20.74 23.73 -4.61
N LEU A 229 20.31 22.54 -4.18
CA LEU A 229 20.87 21.27 -4.63
C LEU A 229 20.19 20.78 -5.92
N ILE A 230 20.89 19.92 -6.65
CA ILE A 230 20.48 19.36 -7.94
C ILE A 230 20.28 17.86 -7.78
N LEU A 231 19.21 17.34 -8.38
CA LEU A 231 18.94 15.91 -8.47
C LEU A 231 19.68 15.33 -9.66
N ASP A 232 20.76 14.63 -9.43
CA ASP A 232 21.69 14.08 -10.41
C ASP A 232 22.29 15.18 -11.34
N PHE A 233 23.43 15.72 -10.92
CA PHE A 233 24.15 16.72 -11.69
C PHE A 233 24.56 16.11 -13.04
N GLY A 234 24.10 16.70 -14.12
CA GLY A 234 24.36 16.18 -15.46
C GLY A 234 23.39 15.11 -15.96
N ARG A 235 22.50 14.58 -15.14
CA ARG A 235 21.55 13.52 -15.46
C ARG A 235 22.22 12.28 -16.06
N ASN A 236 23.26 11.79 -15.41
CA ASN A 236 24.12 10.75 -15.95
C ASN A 236 24.56 9.68 -14.94
N ASP A 237 24.12 9.77 -13.66
CA ASP A 237 24.53 8.86 -12.60
C ASP A 237 23.39 8.00 -12.04
N TYR A 238 22.24 8.58 -11.63
CA TYR A 238 21.18 7.84 -10.95
C TYR A 238 19.76 8.32 -11.25
N TYR A 239 19.56 9.44 -11.96
CA TYR A 239 18.22 9.97 -12.25
C TYR A 239 18.10 10.56 -13.65
N GLY A 240 17.22 9.99 -14.49
CA GLY A 240 16.92 10.49 -15.83
C GLY A 240 18.04 10.27 -16.85
N HIS A 241 18.88 9.24 -16.67
CA HIS A 241 19.97 8.88 -17.54
C HIS A 241 19.58 7.84 -18.60
N THR A 242 20.45 7.62 -19.58
CA THR A 242 20.28 6.63 -20.64
C THR A 242 21.16 5.39 -20.46
N GLY A 243 21.82 5.26 -19.30
CA GLY A 243 22.67 4.12 -19.00
C GLY A 243 21.89 2.84 -18.73
N SER A 244 22.60 1.70 -18.64
CA SER A 244 21.96 0.40 -18.39
C SER A 244 21.85 0.02 -16.91
N TRP A 245 22.27 0.89 -16.01
CA TRP A 245 22.12 0.69 -14.57
C TRP A 245 20.81 1.32 -14.08
N LEU A 246 20.52 1.15 -12.78
CA LEU A 246 19.29 1.64 -12.18
C LEU A 246 19.10 3.14 -12.37
N ASP A 247 17.95 3.52 -12.89
CA ASP A 247 17.46 4.89 -12.93
C ASP A 247 16.34 5.06 -11.89
N VAL A 248 16.58 5.92 -10.89
CA VAL A 248 15.58 6.20 -9.84
C VAL A 248 14.35 6.91 -10.41
N GLN A 249 14.44 7.53 -11.59
CA GLN A 249 13.27 8.12 -12.26
C GLN A 249 12.17 7.08 -12.53
N ASP A 250 12.54 5.81 -12.72
CA ASP A 250 11.60 4.71 -12.94
C ASP A 250 11.10 4.05 -11.65
N SER A 251 11.46 4.60 -10.49
CA SER A 251 11.07 4.05 -9.20
C SER A 251 9.56 4.05 -8.99
N PRO A 252 8.94 2.92 -8.57
CA PRO A 252 7.51 2.85 -8.29
C PRO A 252 7.09 3.65 -7.03
N TRP A 253 8.04 4.19 -6.28
CA TRP A 253 7.80 5.12 -5.16
C TRP A 253 7.81 6.59 -5.57
N LEU A 254 8.00 6.89 -6.86
CA LEU A 254 7.68 8.18 -7.43
C LEU A 254 6.25 8.16 -7.98
N ARG A 255 5.51 9.24 -7.79
CA ARG A 255 4.19 9.42 -8.37
C ARG A 255 4.24 10.40 -9.53
N LEU A 256 3.35 10.24 -10.51
CA LEU A 256 3.10 11.25 -11.53
C LEU A 256 2.24 12.36 -10.94
N VAL A 257 2.75 13.58 -10.95
CA VAL A 257 2.11 14.76 -10.34
C VAL A 257 0.84 15.19 -11.09
N THR A 258 0.68 14.79 -12.34
CA THR A 258 -0.20 15.44 -13.29
C THR A 258 -1.61 14.87 -13.37
N ARG A 259 -1.90 13.65 -12.89
CA ARG A 259 -3.21 13.05 -13.08
C ARG A 259 -3.53 11.91 -12.12
N GLN A 260 -4.58 12.08 -11.32
CA GLN A 260 -5.22 10.98 -10.59
C GLN A 260 -6.42 10.46 -11.38
N VAL A 261 -6.70 9.17 -11.21
CA VAL A 261 -7.79 8.49 -11.87
C VAL A 261 -8.50 7.53 -10.89
N PRO A 262 -9.84 7.49 -10.87
CA PRO A 262 -10.57 6.61 -9.98
C PRO A 262 -10.58 5.16 -10.50
N LEU A 263 -10.37 4.21 -9.59
CA LEU A 263 -10.69 2.80 -9.75
C LEU A 263 -11.93 2.48 -8.91
N THR A 264 -13.02 2.08 -9.56
CA THR A 264 -14.24 1.64 -8.88
C THR A 264 -14.33 0.12 -8.93
N VAL A 265 -14.40 -0.49 -7.76
CA VAL A 265 -14.64 -1.92 -7.58
C VAL A 265 -16.09 -2.13 -7.18
N GLY A 266 -16.90 -2.69 -8.07
CA GLY A 266 -18.24 -3.14 -7.76
C GLY A 266 -18.22 -4.56 -7.21
N MET A 267 -19.12 -4.88 -6.28
CA MET A 267 -19.22 -6.22 -5.71
C MET A 267 -20.66 -6.73 -5.75
N THR A 268 -20.82 -8.01 -6.06
CA THR A 268 -22.12 -8.72 -6.01
C THR A 268 -21.91 -10.05 -5.28
N GLY A 269 -22.70 -10.31 -4.27
CA GLY A 269 -22.48 -11.42 -3.32
C GLY A 269 -21.58 -10.97 -2.17
N THR A 270 -20.97 -11.90 -1.41
CA THR A 270 -20.13 -11.61 -0.26
C THR A 270 -18.72 -12.16 -0.42
N GLY A 271 -17.74 -11.34 -0.05
CA GLY A 271 -16.31 -11.56 -0.17
C GLY A 271 -15.55 -10.25 -0.06
N SER A 272 -14.25 -10.27 -0.29
CA SER A 272 -13.41 -9.07 -0.39
C SER A 272 -12.70 -8.99 -1.73
N VAL A 273 -12.24 -7.79 -2.05
CA VAL A 273 -11.33 -7.54 -3.16
C VAL A 273 -10.15 -6.74 -2.62
N ASP A 274 -8.97 -7.29 -2.81
CA ASP A 274 -7.71 -6.69 -2.35
C ASP A 274 -6.78 -6.42 -3.53
N SER A 275 -5.85 -5.48 -3.38
CA SER A 275 -4.82 -5.19 -4.38
C SER A 275 -3.43 -5.63 -3.91
N ASP A 276 -2.56 -5.98 -4.88
CA ASP A 276 -1.16 -6.37 -4.65
C ASP A 276 -0.28 -5.24 -4.09
N ILE A 277 -0.74 -4.01 -4.26
CA ILE A 277 -0.14 -2.80 -3.68
C ILE A 277 -1.21 -2.04 -2.88
N PRO A 278 -0.87 -1.29 -1.81
CA PRO A 278 -1.85 -0.64 -0.95
C PRO A 278 -2.87 0.22 -1.71
N GLY A 279 -4.13 0.11 -1.38
CA GLY A 279 -5.17 0.99 -1.93
C GLY A 279 -6.55 0.37 -2.12
N VAL A 280 -6.66 -0.90 -2.48
CA VAL A 280 -7.95 -1.61 -2.53
C VAL A 280 -7.97 -2.66 -1.43
N GLU A 281 -8.86 -2.47 -0.47
CA GLU A 281 -9.26 -3.41 0.58
C GLU A 281 -10.77 -3.27 0.76
N CYS A 282 -11.53 -3.90 -0.13
CA CYS A 282 -12.97 -3.68 -0.22
C CYS A 282 -13.75 -4.90 0.28
N GLU A 283 -14.51 -4.78 1.35
CA GLU A 283 -15.54 -5.74 1.78
C GLU A 283 -16.92 -5.44 1.18
N ALA A 284 -17.04 -4.28 0.53
CA ALA A 284 -18.20 -3.82 -0.23
C ALA A 284 -17.72 -3.03 -1.45
N SER A 285 -18.62 -2.62 -2.34
CA SER A 285 -18.23 -1.74 -3.45
C SER A 285 -17.54 -0.49 -2.96
N CYS A 286 -16.39 -0.15 -3.55
CA CYS A 286 -15.54 0.96 -3.16
C CYS A 286 -15.00 1.71 -4.37
N THR A 287 -14.45 2.90 -4.14
CA THR A 287 -13.71 3.68 -5.15
C THR A 287 -12.46 4.25 -4.50
N THR A 288 -11.32 4.11 -5.18
CA THR A 288 -10.02 4.61 -4.73
C THR A 288 -9.38 5.45 -5.83
N GLU A 289 -8.66 6.50 -5.45
CA GLU A 289 -7.90 7.34 -6.39
C GLU A 289 -6.49 6.80 -6.56
N TRP A 290 -6.01 6.80 -7.80
CA TRP A 290 -4.71 6.27 -8.20
C TRP A 290 -3.99 7.23 -9.11
N ASP A 291 -2.66 7.23 -9.08
CA ASP A 291 -1.91 7.96 -10.11
C ASP A 291 -2.04 7.26 -11.47
N ALA A 292 -2.29 8.05 -12.51
CA ALA A 292 -2.38 7.52 -13.86
C ALA A 292 -1.09 6.79 -14.26
N GLY A 293 -1.23 5.64 -14.94
CA GLY A 293 -0.12 4.78 -15.31
C GLY A 293 0.20 3.68 -14.29
N THR A 294 -0.38 3.73 -13.07
CA THR A 294 -0.18 2.66 -12.07
C THR A 294 -0.71 1.33 -12.59
N SER A 295 0.12 0.29 -12.48
CA SER A 295 -0.31 -1.09 -12.68
C SER A 295 -0.68 -1.70 -11.33
N VAL A 296 -1.86 -2.32 -11.26
CA VAL A 296 -2.40 -2.93 -10.04
C VAL A 296 -3.01 -4.29 -10.38
N ALA A 297 -2.71 -5.30 -9.57
CA ALA A 297 -3.36 -6.60 -9.64
C ALA A 297 -4.40 -6.72 -8.53
N LEU A 298 -5.63 -7.12 -8.87
CA LEU A 298 -6.70 -7.34 -7.93
C LEU A 298 -6.92 -8.83 -7.71
N GLU A 299 -7.12 -9.22 -6.45
CA GLU A 299 -7.51 -10.54 -6.02
C GLU A 299 -8.91 -10.49 -5.39
N ALA A 300 -9.75 -11.48 -5.68
CA ALA A 300 -11.07 -11.61 -5.11
C ALA A 300 -11.12 -12.82 -4.17
N LEU A 301 -11.39 -12.58 -2.90
CA LEU A 301 -11.49 -13.58 -1.84
C LEU A 301 -12.95 -13.77 -1.43
N ALA A 302 -13.48 -14.98 -1.62
CA ALA A 302 -14.85 -15.27 -1.27
C ALA A 302 -15.01 -15.56 0.23
N ASP A 303 -16.10 -15.08 0.83
CA ASP A 303 -16.47 -15.44 2.20
C ASP A 303 -16.76 -16.93 2.34
N GLU A 304 -16.82 -17.41 3.60
CA GLU A 304 -17.16 -18.79 3.90
C GLU A 304 -18.52 -19.17 3.31
N GLY A 305 -18.54 -20.24 2.53
CA GLY A 305 -19.75 -20.69 1.85
C GLY A 305 -20.09 -19.98 0.55
N GLN A 306 -19.26 -19.07 0.13
CA GLN A 306 -19.32 -18.41 -1.16
C GLN A 306 -18.17 -18.92 -2.06
N ARG A 307 -18.24 -18.59 -3.32
CA ARG A 307 -17.17 -18.76 -4.29
C ARG A 307 -17.07 -17.55 -5.18
N PHE A 308 -15.89 -17.15 -5.54
CA PHE A 308 -15.68 -16.19 -6.62
C PHE A 308 -16.11 -16.83 -7.95
N VAL A 309 -16.88 -16.11 -8.73
CA VAL A 309 -17.42 -16.60 -10.01
C VAL A 309 -16.61 -16.03 -11.16
N ARG A 310 -16.48 -14.70 -11.21
CA ARG A 310 -15.78 -14.00 -12.29
C ARG A 310 -15.64 -12.51 -12.02
N TRP A 311 -14.71 -11.94 -12.73
CA TRP A 311 -14.63 -10.50 -13.01
C TRP A 311 -15.52 -10.10 -14.19
N SER A 312 -15.94 -8.82 -14.21
CA SER A 312 -16.53 -8.14 -15.36
C SER A 312 -16.18 -6.66 -15.34
N GLY A 313 -16.32 -5.97 -16.48
CA GLY A 313 -15.85 -4.59 -16.67
C GLY A 313 -14.46 -4.58 -17.30
N ALA A 314 -13.51 -3.80 -16.74
CA ALA A 314 -12.14 -3.72 -17.25
C ALA A 314 -11.37 -5.05 -17.16
N CYS A 315 -11.73 -5.92 -16.23
CA CYS A 315 -11.27 -7.32 -16.19
C CYS A 315 -12.41 -8.28 -16.55
N THR A 316 -12.07 -9.48 -17.04
CA THR A 316 -13.01 -10.54 -17.37
C THR A 316 -12.47 -11.91 -16.96
N GLY A 317 -13.38 -12.88 -16.76
CA GLY A 317 -12.99 -14.26 -16.41
C GLY A 317 -12.87 -14.48 -14.92
N SER A 318 -12.26 -15.60 -14.51
CA SER A 318 -12.16 -16.04 -13.11
C SER A 318 -10.73 -16.13 -12.58
N LEU A 319 -9.76 -15.63 -13.33
CA LEU A 319 -8.36 -15.52 -12.93
C LEU A 319 -8.08 -14.14 -12.33
N GLY A 320 -6.83 -13.86 -11.94
CA GLY A 320 -6.42 -12.54 -11.44
C GLY A 320 -6.73 -11.42 -12.43
N CYS A 321 -6.95 -10.23 -11.90
CA CYS A 321 -7.28 -9.02 -12.66
C CYS A 321 -6.10 -8.07 -12.61
N LEU A 322 -5.35 -7.94 -13.70
CA LEU A 322 -4.25 -6.98 -13.84
C LEU A 322 -4.72 -5.80 -14.67
N LEU A 323 -4.55 -4.60 -14.14
CA LEU A 323 -4.97 -3.33 -14.74
C LEU A 323 -3.80 -2.37 -14.85
N THR A 324 -3.78 -1.56 -15.91
CA THR A 324 -2.98 -0.32 -15.97
C THR A 324 -3.94 0.85 -16.02
N LEU A 325 -3.92 1.68 -14.99
CA LEU A 325 -4.91 2.72 -14.76
C LEU A 325 -4.59 3.99 -15.56
N SER A 326 -5.06 4.10 -16.79
CA SER A 326 -4.86 5.28 -17.65
C SER A 326 -6.02 6.30 -17.62
N GLY A 327 -7.12 5.98 -16.96
CA GLY A 327 -8.34 6.79 -16.82
C GLY A 327 -9.30 6.14 -15.83
N ALA A 328 -10.47 6.75 -15.63
CA ALA A 328 -11.52 6.18 -14.79
C ALA A 328 -11.82 4.73 -15.20
N THR A 329 -11.62 3.82 -14.27
CA THR A 329 -11.68 2.37 -14.51
C THR A 329 -12.70 1.74 -13.57
N SER A 330 -13.50 0.78 -14.09
CA SER A 330 -14.48 0.05 -13.28
C SER A 330 -14.33 -1.46 -13.50
N VAL A 331 -14.32 -2.21 -12.42
CA VAL A 331 -14.37 -3.67 -12.38
C VAL A 331 -15.48 -4.13 -11.45
N ASN A 332 -16.04 -5.32 -11.71
CA ASN A 332 -17.01 -5.93 -10.81
C ASN A 332 -16.57 -7.35 -10.48
N ALA A 333 -16.55 -7.68 -9.19
CA ALA A 333 -16.37 -9.02 -8.66
C ALA A 333 -17.75 -9.66 -8.38
N LEU A 334 -18.02 -10.81 -8.99
CA LEU A 334 -19.22 -11.59 -8.75
C LEU A 334 -18.90 -12.78 -7.84
N PHE A 335 -19.50 -12.80 -6.67
CA PHE A 335 -19.51 -13.93 -5.75
C PHE A 335 -20.88 -14.60 -5.76
N ALA A 336 -20.93 -15.89 -5.55
CA ALA A 336 -22.17 -16.66 -5.47
C ALA A 336 -22.03 -17.75 -4.40
N PRO A 337 -23.14 -18.15 -3.77
CA PRO A 337 -23.12 -19.27 -2.85
C PRO A 337 -22.51 -20.52 -3.48
N GLU A 338 -21.59 -21.17 -2.76
CA GLU A 338 -21.06 -22.45 -3.18
C GLU A 338 -22.15 -23.51 -3.16
N GLN A 339 -22.12 -24.42 -4.12
CA GLN A 339 -23.11 -25.49 -4.22
C GLN A 339 -22.43 -26.86 -4.14
N PHE A 340 -22.97 -27.71 -3.30
CA PHE A 340 -22.52 -29.10 -3.14
C PHE A 340 -23.48 -30.09 -3.74
N GLY A 341 -22.95 -31.12 -4.36
CA GLY A 341 -23.73 -32.24 -4.85
C GLY A 341 -24.41 -33.00 -3.72
N LEU A 342 -25.70 -33.24 -3.81
CA LEU A 342 -26.46 -34.08 -2.93
C LEU A 342 -27.04 -35.28 -3.69
N VAL A 343 -26.73 -36.49 -3.25
CA VAL A 343 -27.36 -37.71 -3.77
C VAL A 343 -28.38 -38.21 -2.77
N VAL A 344 -29.64 -38.21 -3.14
CA VAL A 344 -30.72 -38.80 -2.36
C VAL A 344 -31.11 -40.15 -2.96
N SER A 345 -31.13 -41.19 -2.16
CA SER A 345 -31.54 -42.56 -2.55
C SER A 345 -32.74 -43.01 -1.78
N VAL A 346 -33.67 -43.73 -2.42
CA VAL A 346 -34.84 -44.34 -1.80
C VAL A 346 -34.78 -45.84 -1.99
N ALA A 347 -34.90 -46.56 -0.88
CA ALA A 347 -35.04 -48.02 -0.88
C ALA A 347 -36.45 -48.41 -0.28
N GLY A 348 -37.22 -49.21 -0.99
CA GLY A 348 -38.62 -49.47 -0.68
C GLY A 348 -39.60 -48.48 -1.32
N ARG A 349 -40.84 -48.40 -0.88
CA ARG A 349 -41.85 -47.49 -1.44
C ARG A 349 -42.10 -46.28 -0.55
N GLY A 350 -41.71 -45.12 -1.01
CA GLY A 350 -41.83 -43.86 -0.32
C GLY A 350 -41.23 -42.73 -1.17
N ALA A 351 -41.15 -41.55 -0.57
CA ALA A 351 -40.56 -40.37 -1.19
C ALA A 351 -39.73 -39.57 -0.19
N VAL A 352 -38.72 -38.90 -0.66
CA VAL A 352 -37.95 -37.88 0.08
C VAL A 352 -38.19 -36.51 -0.54
N THR A 353 -38.61 -35.56 0.27
CA THR A 353 -38.82 -34.14 -0.10
C THR A 353 -37.84 -33.24 0.66
N GLY A 354 -37.71 -31.98 0.25
CA GLY A 354 -36.84 -30.98 0.93
C GLY A 354 -35.57 -30.61 0.13
N ALA A 355 -35.32 -31.25 -1.03
CA ALA A 355 -34.24 -30.93 -1.94
C ALA A 355 -34.75 -30.82 -3.37
N GLY A 356 -35.66 -29.87 -3.63
CA GLY A 356 -36.35 -29.71 -4.91
C GLY A 356 -37.46 -30.76 -5.12
N ALA A 357 -37.64 -31.28 -6.35
CA ALA A 357 -38.67 -32.25 -6.63
C ALA A 357 -38.54 -33.54 -5.80
N PRO A 358 -39.68 -34.16 -5.40
CA PRO A 358 -39.65 -35.38 -4.59
C PRO A 358 -38.80 -36.50 -5.23
N CYS A 359 -37.88 -37.05 -4.48
CA CYS A 359 -37.11 -38.22 -4.89
C CYS A 359 -37.88 -39.51 -4.51
N ARG A 360 -38.20 -40.32 -5.53
CA ARG A 360 -38.85 -41.64 -5.41
C ARG A 360 -38.03 -42.77 -6.00
N LEU A 361 -36.87 -42.40 -6.56
CA LEU A 361 -35.99 -43.32 -7.30
C LEU A 361 -34.86 -43.81 -6.43
N ALA A 362 -34.21 -44.89 -6.86
CA ALA A 362 -32.98 -45.40 -6.21
C ALA A 362 -31.86 -44.36 -6.12
N ARG A 363 -31.88 -43.36 -6.97
CA ARG A 363 -30.89 -42.26 -6.95
C ARG A 363 -31.48 -40.99 -7.57
N CYS A 364 -31.41 -39.90 -6.86
CA CYS A 364 -31.72 -38.55 -7.36
C CYS A 364 -30.52 -37.65 -7.02
N ALA A 365 -29.87 -37.11 -8.06
CA ALA A 365 -28.80 -36.10 -7.88
C ALA A 365 -29.45 -34.72 -7.77
N ARG A 366 -28.93 -33.89 -6.89
CA ARG A 366 -29.34 -32.51 -6.62
C ARG A 366 -28.12 -31.63 -6.36
N GLN A 367 -28.32 -30.34 -6.44
CA GLN A 367 -27.40 -29.34 -5.90
C GLN A 367 -28.05 -28.69 -4.69
N ALA A 368 -27.25 -28.40 -3.67
CA ALA A 368 -27.71 -27.71 -2.48
C ALA A 368 -26.68 -26.61 -2.14
N THR A 369 -27.20 -25.46 -1.76
CA THR A 369 -26.40 -24.30 -1.38
C THR A 369 -25.56 -24.62 -0.15
N SER A 370 -24.32 -24.19 -0.15
CA SER A 370 -23.39 -24.27 0.97
C SER A 370 -24.02 -23.71 2.26
N TYR A 371 -23.69 -24.33 3.40
CA TYR A 371 -24.15 -23.98 4.74
C TYR A 371 -25.67 -23.96 4.95
N ALA A 372 -26.48 -24.26 3.93
CA ALA A 372 -27.90 -24.43 4.12
C ALA A 372 -28.18 -25.66 5.01
N ALA A 373 -28.94 -25.46 6.06
CA ALA A 373 -29.49 -26.57 6.88
C ALA A 373 -30.63 -27.26 6.12
N LEU A 374 -30.27 -28.17 5.23
CA LEU A 374 -31.24 -28.83 4.35
C LEU A 374 -32.11 -29.82 5.16
N ARG A 375 -33.42 -29.56 5.22
CA ARG A 375 -34.37 -30.43 5.90
C ARG A 375 -35.01 -31.39 4.90
N LEU A 376 -34.55 -32.63 4.95
CA LEU A 376 -35.12 -33.72 4.15
C LEU A 376 -36.22 -34.44 4.96
N ARG A 377 -37.36 -34.70 4.28
CA ARG A 377 -38.47 -35.46 4.91
C ARG A 377 -38.76 -36.74 4.13
N ALA A 378 -38.72 -37.84 4.84
CA ALA A 378 -39.12 -39.14 4.29
C ALA A 378 -40.62 -39.40 4.53
N THR A 379 -41.37 -39.71 3.49
CA THR A 379 -42.82 -40.03 3.52
C THR A 379 -43.04 -41.41 2.91
N ALA A 380 -43.54 -42.33 3.72
CA ALA A 380 -43.80 -43.69 3.28
C ALA A 380 -45.11 -43.78 2.41
N ALA A 381 -45.11 -44.65 1.41
CA ALA A 381 -46.32 -44.99 0.64
C ALA A 381 -47.31 -45.83 1.46
N LYS A 382 -48.56 -45.93 1.01
CA LYS A 382 -49.59 -46.76 1.64
C LYS A 382 -49.11 -48.22 1.81
N GLY A 383 -49.23 -48.77 3.02
CA GLY A 383 -48.76 -50.11 3.38
C GLY A 383 -47.26 -50.21 3.71
N TRP A 384 -46.55 -49.06 3.73
CA TRP A 384 -45.13 -48.99 4.08
C TRP A 384 -44.91 -48.10 5.33
N ARG A 385 -43.77 -48.24 5.98
CA ARG A 385 -43.31 -47.38 7.06
C ARG A 385 -41.90 -46.90 6.75
N PHE A 386 -41.55 -45.70 7.20
CA PHE A 386 -40.14 -45.26 7.19
C PHE A 386 -39.38 -46.09 8.22
N ALA A 387 -38.19 -46.58 7.84
CA ALA A 387 -37.37 -47.39 8.69
C ALA A 387 -36.19 -46.62 9.28
N ALA A 388 -35.36 -46.02 8.44
CA ALA A 388 -34.18 -45.27 8.84
C ALA A 388 -33.55 -44.46 7.69
N TRP A 389 -32.76 -43.49 8.04
CA TRP A 389 -31.77 -42.86 7.22
C TRP A 389 -30.42 -43.57 7.33
N SER A 390 -29.60 -43.47 6.27
CA SER A 390 -28.18 -43.82 6.29
C SER A 390 -27.38 -42.86 5.39
N GLY A 391 -26.05 -42.78 5.57
CA GLY A 391 -25.16 -41.81 4.94
C GLY A 391 -25.05 -40.52 5.76
N GLY A 392 -25.23 -39.35 5.17
CA GLY A 392 -25.15 -38.04 5.83
C GLY A 392 -26.15 -37.87 6.99
N CYS A 393 -27.17 -38.74 7.09
CA CYS A 393 -28.05 -38.86 8.23
C CYS A 393 -28.07 -40.32 8.72
N THR A 394 -28.10 -40.53 10.03
CA THR A 394 -28.03 -41.91 10.63
C THR A 394 -29.03 -42.09 11.76
N HIS A 395 -30.33 -41.84 11.51
CA HIS A 395 -31.37 -42.00 12.54
C HIS A 395 -32.72 -42.47 11.96
N SER A 396 -33.64 -42.81 12.82
CA SER A 396 -34.97 -43.34 12.48
C SER A 396 -36.10 -42.30 12.48
N ARG A 397 -35.80 -41.00 12.73
CA ARG A 397 -36.81 -39.95 12.62
C ARG A 397 -37.05 -39.63 11.14
N ALA A 398 -38.29 -39.38 10.75
CA ALA A 398 -38.64 -39.12 9.32
C ALA A 398 -38.05 -37.82 8.73
N VAL A 399 -37.59 -36.90 9.56
CA VAL A 399 -36.94 -35.66 9.15
C VAL A 399 -35.45 -35.76 9.45
N CYS A 400 -34.63 -35.47 8.45
CA CYS A 400 -33.18 -35.34 8.51
C CYS A 400 -32.79 -33.88 8.25
N THR A 401 -32.02 -33.28 9.14
CA THR A 401 -31.38 -31.99 8.90
C THR A 401 -29.92 -32.23 8.55
N LEU A 402 -29.50 -31.83 7.36
CA LEU A 402 -28.18 -32.06 6.79
C LEU A 402 -27.50 -30.71 6.54
N PRO A 403 -26.44 -30.36 7.28
CA PRO A 403 -25.62 -29.18 6.91
C PRO A 403 -24.83 -29.51 5.64
N MET A 404 -24.99 -28.67 4.61
CA MET A 404 -24.30 -28.84 3.33
C MET A 404 -22.93 -28.15 3.35
N THR A 405 -21.94 -28.73 4.00
CA THR A 405 -20.56 -28.26 4.05
C THR A 405 -19.62 -28.99 3.08
N LYS A 406 -20.15 -30.01 2.41
CA LYS A 406 -19.48 -30.81 1.37
C LYS A 406 -20.48 -31.65 0.59
N ALA A 407 -20.07 -32.22 -0.52
CA ALA A 407 -20.87 -33.20 -1.26
C ALA A 407 -21.33 -34.34 -0.32
N SER A 408 -22.60 -34.67 -0.35
CA SER A 408 -23.22 -35.59 0.59
C SER A 408 -24.14 -36.58 -0.10
N ALA A 409 -24.28 -37.76 0.49
CA ALA A 409 -25.23 -38.79 0.07
C ALA A 409 -26.06 -39.23 1.23
N VAL A 410 -27.39 -39.33 1.04
CA VAL A 410 -28.34 -39.82 2.02
C VAL A 410 -29.22 -40.91 1.41
N ARG A 411 -29.57 -41.87 2.18
CA ARG A 411 -30.48 -42.97 1.77
C ARG A 411 -31.63 -43.12 2.76
N ALA A 412 -32.87 -42.99 2.28
CA ALA A 412 -34.06 -43.27 3.01
C ALA A 412 -34.48 -44.75 2.79
N ARG A 413 -34.66 -45.53 3.83
CA ARG A 413 -35.13 -46.89 3.75
C ARG A 413 -36.56 -46.99 4.26
N PHE A 414 -37.42 -47.60 3.45
CA PHE A 414 -38.80 -47.89 3.80
C PHE A 414 -39.00 -49.41 3.90
N ALA A 415 -39.77 -49.88 4.87
CA ALA A 415 -40.12 -51.27 5.09
C ALA A 415 -41.60 -51.48 4.97
N LYS A 416 -42.05 -52.65 4.47
CA LYS A 416 -43.47 -53.02 4.42
C LYS A 416 -44.00 -53.09 5.82
N ARG A 417 -45.21 -52.57 6.05
CA ARG A 417 -45.91 -52.79 7.33
C ARG A 417 -46.25 -54.29 7.42
N ARG A 418 -45.96 -54.86 8.55
CA ARG A 418 -46.43 -56.24 8.89
C ARG A 418 -47.90 -56.16 9.23
#